data_16954ab89b57ff6d9575083e19ba23b5
#
_entry.id   16954ab89b57ff6d9575083e19ba23b5
#
_cell.length_a   1.000
_cell.length_b   1.000
_cell.length_c   1.000
_cell.angle_alpha   90.00
_cell.angle_beta   90.00
_cell.angle_gamma   90.00
#
_symmetry.space_group_name_H-M   'P 1'
#
loop_
_entity.id
_entity.type
_entity.pdbx_description
1 polymer ?
#
loop_
_entity_poly.entity_id
_entity_poly.type
_entity_poly.pdbx_seq_one_letter_code
_entity_poly.pdbx_strand_id
1 'polypeptide(L)'
;KTTAAGSGLDVLVFADPQPKSRTDVDYYRRDIVEPLRGTGAALGLTLGDIVDDDLSLYPDIDAVTASLGVPWLHVAGNHDMDIDAKDDADALQTFRRHFGPDTFAREEARATFVLLDDVIHRPGMKPAYIGGFRDDQFAFLEAYLPTVPKDRLLVLGIHVPLFEPAGRDTFRDADRERLFALLREFPHVLVLSAHSHTQQHRFHDAATGWHGARPLHEYNVGAACGAFWSGVKDAEGIPDATMADGTPNGYATLDVSAGGRYALAWHPARLRGDDPASTAVMALHAPKVLREGAYPGWGVYANVFMGHGDARVEFRVDG
;
A
#
# COMPACT_ATOMS: atom_id res chain seq x y z
N LYS A 1 -5.24 -18.51 -18.65
CA LYS A 1 -4.27 -19.61 -18.42
C LYS A 1 -4.49 -20.05 -16.99
N THR A 2 -4.97 -21.27 -16.78
CA THR A 2 -5.05 -21.91 -15.47
C THR A 2 -3.64 -22.13 -14.97
N THR A 3 -3.24 -21.45 -13.92
CA THR A 3 -1.98 -21.71 -13.22
C THR A 3 -1.99 -23.12 -12.66
N ALA A 4 -0.91 -23.87 -12.88
CA ALA A 4 -0.76 -25.25 -12.43
C ALA A 4 -0.94 -25.33 -10.90
N ALA A 5 -1.57 -26.42 -10.43
CA ALA A 5 -1.85 -26.71 -9.02
C ALA A 5 -0.57 -26.94 -8.19
N GLY A 6 0.25 -25.94 -8.03
CA GLY A 6 1.54 -25.98 -7.30
C GLY A 6 2.27 -24.65 -7.22
N SER A 7 1.96 -23.70 -8.12
CA SER A 7 2.52 -22.35 -8.07
C SER A 7 1.78 -21.49 -7.04
N GLY A 8 2.51 -20.62 -6.32
CA GLY A 8 1.96 -19.54 -5.53
C GLY A 8 1.08 -18.59 -6.36
N LEU A 9 0.43 -17.66 -5.73
CA LEU A 9 -0.24 -16.51 -6.37
C LEU A 9 0.64 -15.29 -6.16
N ASP A 10 1.29 -14.82 -7.21
CA ASP A 10 2.15 -13.65 -7.18
C ASP A 10 1.32 -12.41 -7.53
N VAL A 11 1.32 -11.41 -6.65
CA VAL A 11 0.54 -10.18 -6.77
C VAL A 11 1.47 -8.98 -6.67
N LEU A 12 1.37 -8.06 -7.64
CA LEU A 12 1.97 -6.73 -7.55
C LEU A 12 1.06 -5.83 -6.70
N VAL A 13 1.64 -5.09 -5.77
CA VAL A 13 0.91 -4.17 -4.91
C VAL A 13 1.53 -2.79 -5.02
N PHE A 14 0.79 -1.87 -5.60
CA PHE A 14 1.15 -0.47 -5.68
C PHE A 14 0.29 0.33 -4.70
N ALA A 15 0.88 1.32 -4.09
CA ALA A 15 0.20 2.30 -3.25
C ALA A 15 0.55 3.69 -3.75
N ASP A 16 -0.38 4.61 -3.69
CA ASP A 16 -0.15 6.03 -3.90
C ASP A 16 0.76 6.34 -5.13
N PRO A 17 0.39 5.94 -6.36
CA PRO A 17 1.13 6.38 -7.55
C PRO A 17 1.06 7.89 -7.75
N GLN A 18 -0.05 8.52 -7.46
CA GLN A 18 -0.35 9.90 -7.16
C GLN A 18 0.34 10.96 -8.07
N PRO A 19 0.26 10.84 -9.41
CA PRO A 19 0.75 11.87 -10.30
C PRO A 19 -0.14 13.12 -10.27
N LYS A 20 0.51 14.30 -10.26
CA LYS A 20 -0.11 15.63 -10.38
C LYS A 20 -0.18 16.12 -11.83
N SER A 21 0.53 15.45 -12.71
CA SER A 21 0.69 15.87 -14.10
C SER A 21 1.08 14.68 -14.99
N ARG A 22 0.99 14.86 -16.31
CA ARG A 22 1.53 13.88 -17.27
C ARG A 22 3.02 13.67 -17.14
N THR A 23 3.77 14.64 -16.61
CA THR A 23 5.19 14.46 -16.31
C THR A 23 5.38 13.45 -15.19
N ASP A 24 4.55 13.47 -14.15
CA ASP A 24 4.63 12.51 -13.06
C ASP A 24 4.13 11.14 -13.50
N VAL A 25 3.15 11.07 -14.43
CA VAL A 25 2.77 9.81 -15.08
C VAL A 25 3.96 9.21 -15.86
N ASP A 26 4.80 10.05 -16.50
CA ASP A 26 6.03 9.58 -17.15
C ASP A 26 7.05 9.09 -16.13
N TYR A 27 7.20 9.72 -14.97
CA TYR A 27 8.05 9.22 -13.89
C TYR A 27 7.56 7.85 -13.38
N TYR A 28 6.27 7.72 -13.09
CA TYR A 28 5.65 6.46 -12.69
C TYR A 28 5.89 5.36 -13.74
N ARG A 29 5.68 5.68 -15.02
CA ARG A 29 5.93 4.75 -16.14
C ARG A 29 7.37 4.25 -16.14
N ARG A 30 8.35 5.17 -16.05
CA ARG A 30 9.78 4.85 -16.20
C ARG A 30 10.36 4.20 -14.95
N ASP A 31 9.91 4.61 -13.80
CA ASP A 31 10.48 4.23 -12.50
C ASP A 31 9.87 2.95 -11.93
N ILE A 32 8.56 2.78 -12.09
CA ILE A 32 7.81 1.68 -11.49
C ILE A 32 7.40 0.64 -12.55
N VAL A 33 6.79 1.08 -13.66
CA VAL A 33 6.10 0.15 -14.56
C VAL A 33 7.05 -0.49 -15.57
N GLU A 34 7.92 0.28 -16.22
CA GLU A 34 8.83 -0.25 -17.24
C GLU A 34 9.78 -1.35 -16.73
N PRO A 35 10.35 -1.26 -15.51
CA PRO A 35 11.16 -2.34 -14.96
C PRO A 35 10.40 -3.65 -14.74
N LEU A 36 9.06 -3.59 -14.66
CA LEU A 36 8.19 -4.74 -14.46
C LEU A 36 7.65 -5.38 -15.75
N ARG A 37 8.04 -4.87 -16.92
CA ARG A 37 7.62 -5.45 -18.20
C ARG A 37 8.05 -6.91 -18.30
N GLY A 38 7.08 -7.77 -18.65
CA GLY A 38 7.33 -9.21 -18.70
C GLY A 38 7.26 -9.90 -17.33
N THR A 39 6.75 -9.23 -16.31
CA THR A 39 6.47 -9.83 -15.01
C THR A 39 5.63 -11.10 -15.14
N GLY A 40 5.89 -12.08 -14.28
CA GLY A 40 5.08 -13.30 -14.14
C GLY A 40 3.93 -13.17 -13.17
N ALA A 41 3.67 -11.98 -12.62
CA ALA A 41 2.59 -11.77 -11.67
C ALA A 41 1.23 -12.16 -12.26
N ALA A 42 0.40 -12.77 -11.43
CA ALA A 42 -0.93 -13.22 -11.84
C ALA A 42 -1.99 -12.10 -11.70
N LEU A 43 -1.72 -11.13 -10.84
CA LEU A 43 -2.65 -10.06 -10.47
C LEU A 43 -1.86 -8.82 -10.06
N GLY A 44 -2.43 -7.64 -10.27
CA GLY A 44 -1.96 -6.37 -9.72
C GLY A 44 -3.06 -5.68 -8.91
N LEU A 45 -2.65 -4.88 -7.94
CA LEU A 45 -3.51 -4.15 -7.02
C LEU A 45 -2.94 -2.75 -6.80
N THR A 46 -3.79 -1.71 -6.92
CA THR A 46 -3.48 -0.35 -6.45
C THR A 46 -4.35 0.00 -5.25
N LEU A 47 -3.71 0.48 -4.18
CA LEU A 47 -4.35 0.76 -2.88
C LEU A 47 -4.76 2.24 -2.73
N GLY A 48 -5.28 2.84 -3.79
CA GLY A 48 -5.79 4.20 -3.76
C GLY A 48 -4.76 5.28 -4.08
N ASP A 49 -5.25 6.52 -4.10
CA ASP A 49 -4.52 7.71 -4.54
C ASP A 49 -3.86 7.46 -5.91
N ILE A 50 -4.69 6.98 -6.86
CA ILE A 50 -4.25 6.65 -8.22
C ILE A 50 -3.72 7.91 -8.92
N VAL A 51 -4.33 9.06 -8.63
CA VAL A 51 -3.89 10.40 -9.06
C VAL A 51 -3.88 11.35 -7.85
N ASP A 52 -3.40 12.59 -8.03
CA ASP A 52 -3.39 13.64 -7.01
C ASP A 52 -4.43 14.71 -7.38
N ASP A 53 -5.71 14.45 -7.08
CA ASP A 53 -6.90 15.29 -7.32
C ASP A 53 -7.28 15.52 -8.81
N ASP A 54 -6.36 15.38 -9.76
CA ASP A 54 -6.68 15.54 -11.19
C ASP A 54 -7.16 14.24 -11.82
N LEU A 55 -8.46 13.96 -11.69
CA LEU A 55 -9.08 12.73 -12.22
C LEU A 55 -9.02 12.62 -13.76
N SER A 56 -8.67 13.70 -14.47
CA SER A 56 -8.49 13.66 -15.92
C SER A 56 -7.25 12.84 -16.33
N LEU A 57 -6.35 12.55 -15.38
CA LEU A 57 -5.16 11.70 -15.59
C LEU A 57 -5.45 10.20 -15.54
N TYR A 58 -6.64 9.76 -15.14
CA TYR A 58 -6.99 8.32 -15.07
C TYR A 58 -6.70 7.57 -16.37
N PRO A 59 -7.08 8.05 -17.56
CA PRO A 59 -6.76 7.32 -18.79
C PRO A 59 -5.27 7.19 -19.06
N ASP A 60 -4.47 8.18 -18.67
CA ASP A 60 -3.02 8.19 -18.90
C ASP A 60 -2.32 7.18 -17.97
N ILE A 61 -2.64 7.20 -16.67
CA ILE A 61 -2.01 6.30 -15.70
C ILE A 61 -2.50 4.84 -15.87
N ASP A 62 -3.78 4.65 -16.16
CA ASP A 62 -4.35 3.32 -16.42
C ASP A 62 -3.70 2.67 -17.64
N ALA A 63 -3.52 3.41 -18.74
CA ALA A 63 -2.82 2.92 -19.91
C ALA A 63 -1.39 2.48 -19.61
N VAL A 64 -0.69 3.23 -18.75
CA VAL A 64 0.66 2.87 -18.29
C VAL A 64 0.63 1.58 -17.49
N THR A 65 -0.23 1.48 -16.49
CA THR A 65 -0.37 0.28 -15.63
C THR A 65 -0.80 -0.95 -16.43
N ALA A 66 -1.79 -0.79 -17.32
CA ALA A 66 -2.30 -1.85 -18.19
C ALA A 66 -1.24 -2.39 -19.17
N SER A 67 -0.18 -1.61 -19.46
CA SER A 67 0.94 -2.06 -20.30
C SER A 67 1.71 -3.26 -19.74
N LEU A 68 1.55 -3.56 -18.45
CA LEU A 68 2.08 -4.78 -17.82
C LEU A 68 1.40 -6.06 -18.30
N GLY A 69 0.18 -5.95 -18.88
CA GLY A 69 -0.57 -7.11 -19.37
C GLY A 69 -1.07 -8.02 -18.25
N VAL A 70 -1.15 -7.53 -17.03
CA VAL A 70 -1.62 -8.23 -15.83
C VAL A 70 -3.04 -7.71 -15.50
N PRO A 71 -4.01 -8.58 -15.14
CA PRO A 71 -5.28 -8.12 -14.56
C PRO A 71 -5.04 -7.23 -13.37
N TRP A 72 -5.73 -6.09 -13.29
CA TRP A 72 -5.48 -5.09 -12.27
C TRP A 72 -6.75 -4.74 -11.49
N LEU A 73 -6.63 -4.55 -10.18
CA LEU A 73 -7.69 -4.17 -9.27
C LEU A 73 -7.33 -2.83 -8.64
N HIS A 74 -8.33 -1.98 -8.44
CA HIS A 74 -8.13 -0.64 -7.86
C HIS A 74 -9.00 -0.45 -6.62
N VAL A 75 -8.41 0.12 -5.59
CA VAL A 75 -9.06 0.77 -4.45
C VAL A 75 -9.04 2.26 -4.72
N ALA A 76 -10.06 3.00 -4.29
CA ALA A 76 -10.04 4.45 -4.33
C ALA A 76 -9.32 5.01 -3.10
N GLY A 77 -8.62 6.14 -3.24
CA GLY A 77 -8.05 6.91 -2.14
C GLY A 77 -8.70 8.27 -2.00
N ASN A 78 -8.22 9.09 -1.07
CA ASN A 78 -8.81 10.40 -0.82
C ASN A 78 -8.54 11.43 -1.94
N HIS A 79 -7.52 11.21 -2.75
CA HIS A 79 -7.24 12.02 -3.95
C HIS A 79 -7.97 11.51 -5.21
N ASP A 80 -8.72 10.42 -5.11
CA ASP A 80 -9.53 9.88 -6.20
C ASP A 80 -10.99 10.37 -6.16
N MET A 81 -11.33 11.25 -5.20
CA MET A 81 -12.69 11.76 -5.01
C MET A 81 -13.04 12.86 -6.00
N ASP A 82 -14.30 12.88 -6.44
CA ASP A 82 -14.95 14.04 -7.03
C ASP A 82 -15.12 15.11 -5.92
N ILE A 83 -14.12 15.96 -5.72
CA ILE A 83 -14.01 16.88 -4.56
C ILE A 83 -15.21 17.83 -4.39
N ASP A 84 -15.92 18.11 -5.49
CA ASP A 84 -17.12 18.96 -5.50
C ASP A 84 -18.41 18.18 -5.20
N ALA A 85 -18.32 16.88 -4.93
CA ALA A 85 -19.45 16.06 -4.53
C ALA A 85 -20.13 16.62 -3.26
N LYS A 86 -21.44 16.58 -3.23
CA LYS A 86 -22.22 17.14 -2.12
C LYS A 86 -22.39 16.18 -0.97
N ASP A 87 -22.19 14.91 -1.22
CA ASP A 87 -22.26 13.84 -0.26
C ASP A 87 -21.27 12.71 -0.61
N ASP A 88 -21.09 11.77 0.29
CA ASP A 88 -20.18 10.66 0.16
C ASP A 88 -20.60 9.68 -0.94
N ALA A 89 -21.89 9.48 -1.14
CA ALA A 89 -22.41 8.54 -2.13
C ALA A 89 -21.99 8.91 -3.56
N ASP A 90 -21.85 10.22 -3.83
CA ASP A 90 -21.46 10.77 -5.12
C ASP A 90 -19.95 11.02 -5.27
N ALA A 91 -19.19 10.87 -4.18
CA ALA A 91 -17.76 11.25 -4.15
C ALA A 91 -16.86 10.40 -5.06
N LEU A 92 -17.28 9.24 -5.50
CA LEU A 92 -16.49 8.35 -6.37
C LEU A 92 -17.16 8.06 -7.73
N GLN A 93 -18.00 8.95 -8.23
CA GLN A 93 -18.67 8.73 -9.52
C GLN A 93 -17.68 8.63 -10.70
N THR A 94 -16.64 9.47 -10.71
CA THR A 94 -15.63 9.45 -11.76
C THR A 94 -14.76 8.20 -11.66
N PHE A 95 -14.33 7.82 -10.47
CA PHE A 95 -13.63 6.54 -10.21
C PHE A 95 -14.46 5.35 -10.72
N ARG A 96 -15.73 5.25 -10.30
CA ARG A 96 -16.62 4.14 -10.69
C ARG A 96 -16.85 4.04 -12.20
N ARG A 97 -16.90 5.18 -12.90
CA ARG A 97 -17.03 5.19 -14.37
C ARG A 97 -15.80 4.66 -15.08
N HIS A 98 -14.60 4.84 -14.49
CA HIS A 98 -13.34 4.48 -15.12
C HIS A 98 -12.87 3.08 -14.71
N PHE A 99 -12.85 2.78 -13.42
CA PHE A 99 -12.27 1.55 -12.85
C PHE A 99 -13.32 0.51 -12.44
N GLY A 100 -14.59 0.87 -12.39
CA GLY A 100 -15.66 -0.02 -11.93
C GLY A 100 -16.04 0.20 -10.47
N PRO A 101 -16.63 -0.80 -9.81
CA PRO A 101 -17.15 -0.63 -8.45
C PRO A 101 -16.04 -0.32 -7.45
N ASP A 102 -16.35 0.54 -6.47
CA ASP A 102 -15.47 0.93 -5.36
C ASP A 102 -15.44 -0.10 -4.20
N THR A 103 -16.35 -1.05 -4.26
CA THR A 103 -16.53 -2.09 -3.25
C THR A 103 -16.84 -3.40 -3.95
N PHE A 104 -15.93 -4.38 -3.87
CA PHE A 104 -16.08 -5.66 -4.55
C PHE A 104 -15.17 -6.74 -3.98
N ALA A 105 -15.39 -7.97 -4.44
CA ALA A 105 -14.49 -9.09 -4.14
C ALA A 105 -13.99 -9.76 -5.42
N ARG A 106 -12.78 -10.29 -5.35
CA ARG A 106 -12.16 -11.12 -6.37
C ARG A 106 -11.67 -12.42 -5.76
N GLU A 107 -12.15 -13.54 -6.28
CA GLU A 107 -11.71 -14.86 -5.84
C GLU A 107 -10.58 -15.39 -6.73
N GLU A 108 -9.50 -15.82 -6.10
CA GLU A 108 -8.41 -16.56 -6.70
C GLU A 108 -8.23 -17.90 -5.99
N ALA A 109 -7.50 -18.82 -6.61
CA ALA A 109 -7.35 -20.19 -6.08
C ALA A 109 -6.71 -20.23 -4.67
N ARG A 110 -5.89 -19.24 -4.30
CA ARG A 110 -5.12 -19.18 -3.06
C ARG A 110 -5.57 -18.08 -2.09
N ALA A 111 -6.28 -17.07 -2.60
CA ALA A 111 -6.73 -15.92 -1.81
C ALA A 111 -8.09 -15.43 -2.29
N THR A 112 -8.81 -14.79 -1.39
CA THR A 112 -9.95 -13.95 -1.72
C THR A 112 -9.58 -12.51 -1.38
N PHE A 113 -9.66 -11.63 -2.37
CA PHE A 113 -9.44 -10.19 -2.21
C PHE A 113 -10.80 -9.52 -2.01
N VAL A 114 -10.91 -8.72 -0.96
CA VAL A 114 -12.05 -7.84 -0.69
C VAL A 114 -11.52 -6.43 -0.70
N LEU A 115 -11.97 -5.63 -1.64
CA LEU A 115 -11.50 -4.27 -1.86
C LEU A 115 -12.63 -3.31 -1.51
N LEU A 116 -12.32 -2.36 -0.65
CA LEU A 116 -13.30 -1.44 -0.08
C LEU A 116 -12.80 -0.01 -0.22
N ASP A 117 -13.68 0.86 -0.67
CA ASP A 117 -13.55 2.28 -0.39
C ASP A 117 -13.69 2.51 1.11
N ASP A 118 -12.67 3.07 1.71
CA ASP A 118 -12.65 3.39 3.14
C ASP A 118 -12.46 4.89 3.40
N VAL A 119 -12.76 5.71 2.40
CA VAL A 119 -12.68 7.17 2.48
C VAL A 119 -14.10 7.75 2.55
N ILE A 120 -14.50 8.21 3.71
CA ILE A 120 -15.78 8.89 3.90
C ILE A 120 -15.62 10.37 3.62
N HIS A 121 -16.19 10.85 2.50
CA HIS A 121 -16.20 12.26 2.13
C HIS A 121 -17.07 13.09 3.09
N ARG A 122 -16.54 14.24 3.53
CA ARG A 122 -17.23 15.16 4.46
C ARG A 122 -17.19 16.58 3.93
N PRO A 123 -18.06 16.91 2.96
CA PRO A 123 -18.04 18.22 2.31
C PRO A 123 -18.20 19.37 3.32
N GLY A 124 -17.35 20.37 3.19
CA GLY A 124 -17.33 21.55 4.08
C GLY A 124 -16.67 21.35 5.43
N MET A 125 -16.20 20.14 5.76
CA MET A 125 -15.42 19.86 6.96
C MET A 125 -13.91 19.99 6.72
N LYS A 126 -13.13 20.00 7.81
CA LYS A 126 -11.66 19.92 7.78
C LYS A 126 -11.19 18.91 8.82
N PRO A 127 -10.52 17.84 8.42
CA PRO A 127 -10.30 17.40 7.02
C PRO A 127 -11.61 17.08 6.30
N ALA A 128 -11.60 17.16 4.97
CA ALA A 128 -12.76 16.91 4.12
C ALA A 128 -13.13 15.42 4.01
N TYR A 129 -12.42 14.56 4.67
CA TYR A 129 -12.67 13.13 4.74
C TYR A 129 -12.24 12.54 6.10
N ILE A 130 -12.64 11.30 6.33
CA ILE A 130 -12.16 10.44 7.43
C ILE A 130 -12.21 9.01 6.94
N GLY A 131 -11.30 8.16 7.44
CA GLY A 131 -11.38 6.71 7.20
C GLY A 131 -12.63 6.11 7.85
N GLY A 132 -13.25 5.16 7.19
CA GLY A 132 -14.47 4.50 7.65
C GLY A 132 -15.19 3.77 6.53
N PHE A 133 -16.33 3.19 6.83
CA PHE A 133 -17.12 2.43 5.85
C PHE A 133 -18.57 2.87 5.88
N ARG A 134 -19.23 2.75 4.72
CA ARG A 134 -20.66 2.97 4.57
C ARG A 134 -21.45 1.74 5.02
N ASP A 135 -22.74 1.95 5.33
CA ASP A 135 -23.62 0.85 5.73
C ASP A 135 -23.85 -0.18 4.60
N ASP A 136 -23.87 0.23 3.35
CA ASP A 136 -23.97 -0.66 2.20
C ASP A 136 -22.76 -1.58 2.05
N GLN A 137 -21.57 -1.10 2.39
CA GLN A 137 -20.34 -1.91 2.42
C GLN A 137 -20.40 -2.96 3.55
N PHE A 138 -20.90 -2.58 4.72
CA PHE A 138 -21.13 -3.56 5.78
C PHE A 138 -22.20 -4.59 5.40
N ALA A 139 -23.28 -4.17 4.75
CA ALA A 139 -24.27 -5.11 4.23
C ALA A 139 -23.66 -6.09 3.21
N PHE A 140 -22.78 -5.60 2.35
CA PHE A 140 -22.00 -6.45 1.43
C PHE A 140 -21.12 -7.44 2.20
N LEU A 141 -20.34 -6.98 3.17
CA LEU A 141 -19.44 -7.84 3.95
C LEU A 141 -20.22 -8.90 4.74
N GLU A 142 -21.31 -8.53 5.39
CA GLU A 142 -22.18 -9.44 6.16
C GLU A 142 -22.81 -10.53 5.28
N ALA A 143 -23.13 -10.19 4.02
CA ALA A 143 -23.66 -11.14 3.05
C ALA A 143 -22.56 -12.02 2.41
N TYR A 144 -21.42 -11.43 2.10
CA TYR A 144 -20.37 -12.10 1.31
C TYR A 144 -19.44 -12.96 2.14
N LEU A 145 -18.92 -12.44 3.29
CA LEU A 145 -17.91 -13.13 4.09
C LEU A 145 -18.32 -14.54 4.54
N PRO A 146 -19.59 -14.83 4.87
CA PRO A 146 -20.01 -16.21 5.19
C PRO A 146 -19.82 -17.21 4.04
N THR A 147 -19.72 -16.74 2.79
CA THR A 147 -19.51 -17.59 1.60
C THR A 147 -18.04 -17.85 1.31
N VAL A 148 -17.13 -17.08 1.91
CA VAL A 148 -15.69 -17.15 1.64
C VAL A 148 -15.08 -18.38 2.31
N PRO A 149 -14.34 -19.24 1.57
CA PRO A 149 -13.63 -20.36 2.16
C PRO A 149 -12.57 -19.92 3.18
N LYS A 150 -12.55 -20.58 4.33
CA LYS A 150 -11.65 -20.23 5.44
C LYS A 150 -10.26 -20.90 5.36
N ASP A 151 -10.02 -21.73 4.36
CA ASP A 151 -8.76 -22.46 4.15
C ASP A 151 -7.74 -21.71 3.29
N ARG A 152 -8.10 -20.50 2.84
CA ARG A 152 -7.27 -19.61 2.02
C ARG A 152 -7.08 -18.24 2.69
N LEU A 153 -6.19 -17.44 2.16
CA LEU A 153 -5.95 -16.09 2.65
C LEU A 153 -7.12 -15.16 2.25
N LEU A 154 -7.65 -14.44 3.22
CA LEU A 154 -8.53 -13.30 2.99
C LEU A 154 -7.66 -12.04 3.01
N VAL A 155 -7.57 -11.35 1.88
CA VAL A 155 -6.84 -10.09 1.72
C VAL A 155 -7.86 -8.96 1.68
N LEU A 156 -7.79 -8.07 2.64
CA LEU A 156 -8.54 -6.82 2.64
C LEU A 156 -7.65 -5.72 2.06
N GLY A 157 -8.08 -5.08 0.99
CA GLY A 157 -7.42 -3.91 0.40
C GLY A 157 -8.23 -2.65 0.69
N ILE A 158 -7.59 -1.68 1.33
CA ILE A 158 -8.14 -0.37 1.71
C ILE A 158 -7.09 0.71 1.44
N HIS A 159 -7.48 1.97 1.53
CA HIS A 159 -6.54 3.09 1.37
C HIS A 159 -6.07 3.62 2.72
N VAL A 160 -6.98 4.14 3.55
CA VAL A 160 -6.64 4.73 4.85
C VAL A 160 -6.30 3.62 5.86
N PRO A 161 -5.14 3.68 6.55
CA PRO A 161 -4.82 2.67 7.55
C PRO A 161 -5.85 2.63 8.68
N LEU A 162 -6.15 1.44 9.17
CA LEU A 162 -7.07 1.25 10.30
C LEU A 162 -6.59 1.99 11.56
N PHE A 163 -5.29 2.22 11.67
CA PHE A 163 -4.68 3.03 12.73
C PHE A 163 -3.54 3.87 12.16
N GLU A 164 -3.57 5.16 12.43
CA GLU A 164 -2.43 6.01 12.14
C GLU A 164 -1.33 5.90 13.18
N PRO A 165 -0.06 5.92 12.71
CA PRO A 165 1.11 5.84 13.60
C PRO A 165 1.21 6.97 14.61
N ALA A 166 0.74 8.14 14.25
CA ALA A 166 0.84 9.37 15.07
C ALA A 166 -0.28 9.51 16.12
N GLY A 167 -1.15 8.51 16.25
CA GLY A 167 -2.26 8.55 17.21
C GLY A 167 -3.32 9.61 16.91
N ARG A 168 -3.40 10.07 15.64
CA ARG A 168 -4.47 10.94 15.19
C ARG A 168 -5.73 10.13 14.94
N ASP A 169 -6.89 10.72 15.21
CA ASP A 169 -8.18 10.12 14.90
C ASP A 169 -8.48 10.30 13.41
N THR A 170 -8.04 9.32 12.62
CA THR A 170 -8.15 9.33 11.15
C THR A 170 -9.11 8.28 10.62
N PHE A 171 -9.54 7.35 11.48
CA PHE A 171 -10.47 6.29 11.15
C PHE A 171 -11.59 6.19 12.19
N ARG A 172 -12.83 5.96 11.76
CA ARG A 172 -13.97 5.79 12.67
C ARG A 172 -13.83 4.51 13.49
N ASP A 173 -13.71 4.65 14.82
CA ASP A 173 -13.57 3.53 15.75
C ASP A 173 -14.68 2.49 15.61
N ALA A 174 -15.95 2.94 15.55
CA ALA A 174 -17.09 2.04 15.43
C ALA A 174 -17.06 1.18 14.16
N ASP A 175 -16.61 1.76 13.03
CA ASP A 175 -16.49 1.05 11.76
C ASP A 175 -15.36 0.01 11.82
N ARG A 176 -14.22 0.38 12.42
CA ARG A 176 -13.10 -0.53 12.66
C ARG A 176 -13.50 -1.71 13.56
N GLU A 177 -14.17 -1.44 14.65
CA GLU A 177 -14.65 -2.48 15.57
C GLU A 177 -15.64 -3.43 14.88
N ARG A 178 -16.58 -2.89 14.09
CA ARG A 178 -17.51 -3.69 13.29
C ARG A 178 -16.80 -4.55 12.26
N LEU A 179 -15.81 -4.00 11.55
CA LEU A 179 -14.98 -4.75 10.62
C LEU A 179 -14.23 -5.88 11.33
N PHE A 180 -13.59 -5.59 12.47
CA PHE A 180 -12.88 -6.61 13.25
C PHE A 180 -13.81 -7.74 13.71
N ALA A 181 -15.03 -7.42 14.11
CA ALA A 181 -16.02 -8.43 14.50
C ALA A 181 -16.36 -9.38 13.33
N LEU A 182 -16.42 -8.89 12.09
CA LEU A 182 -16.69 -9.70 10.91
C LEU A 182 -15.47 -10.56 10.50
N LEU A 183 -14.26 -10.04 10.67
CA LEU A 183 -13.04 -10.72 10.22
C LEU A 183 -12.51 -11.76 11.21
N ARG A 184 -12.82 -11.66 12.50
CA ARG A 184 -12.24 -12.50 13.59
C ARG A 184 -12.41 -14.01 13.40
N GLU A 185 -13.40 -14.42 12.63
CA GLU A 185 -13.71 -15.82 12.36
C GLU A 185 -12.82 -16.44 11.25
N PHE A 186 -11.99 -15.60 10.59
CA PHE A 186 -11.07 -16.05 9.55
C PHE A 186 -9.69 -16.32 10.14
N PRO A 187 -9.13 -17.54 9.95
CA PRO A 187 -7.82 -17.89 10.50
C PRO A 187 -6.65 -17.23 9.77
N HIS A 188 -6.87 -16.75 8.54
CA HIS A 188 -5.86 -16.20 7.66
C HIS A 188 -6.38 -14.90 7.04
N VAL A 189 -6.02 -13.77 7.64
CA VAL A 189 -6.40 -12.43 7.15
C VAL A 189 -5.14 -11.58 7.03
N LEU A 190 -5.06 -10.82 5.97
CA LEU A 190 -4.08 -9.76 5.75
C LEU A 190 -4.82 -8.50 5.34
N VAL A 191 -4.51 -7.39 5.99
CA VAL A 191 -4.95 -6.05 5.57
C VAL A 191 -3.80 -5.37 4.85
N LEU A 192 -4.07 -4.83 3.67
CA LEU A 192 -3.17 -3.96 2.92
C LEU A 192 -3.75 -2.56 2.90
N SER A 193 -3.02 -1.59 3.42
CA SER A 193 -3.38 -0.17 3.44
C SER A 193 -2.28 0.70 2.83
N ALA A 194 -2.53 1.99 2.65
CA ALA A 194 -1.66 2.94 1.94
C ALA A 194 -1.65 4.32 2.63
N HIS A 195 -1.79 5.43 1.89
CA HIS A 195 -2.07 6.78 2.37
C HIS A 195 -0.96 7.48 3.15
N SER A 196 -0.21 6.77 3.97
CA SER A 196 0.76 7.41 4.88
C SER A 196 2.08 7.78 4.23
N HIS A 197 2.36 7.28 3.02
CA HIS A 197 3.67 7.37 2.34
C HIS A 197 4.83 6.92 3.24
N THR A 198 4.58 5.87 4.02
CA THR A 198 5.58 5.20 4.87
C THR A 198 5.29 3.71 4.89
N GLN A 199 6.26 2.90 5.22
CA GLN A 199 6.06 1.47 5.39
C GLN A 199 5.87 1.11 6.85
N GLN A 200 4.82 0.33 7.15
CA GLN A 200 4.60 -0.15 8.50
C GLN A 200 3.96 -1.54 8.53
N HIS A 201 4.51 -2.41 9.36
CA HIS A 201 3.83 -3.62 9.79
C HIS A 201 3.15 -3.37 11.12
N ARG A 202 1.85 -3.62 11.16
CA ARG A 202 1.02 -3.49 12.35
C ARG A 202 0.37 -4.82 12.65
N PHE A 203 0.41 -5.21 13.91
CA PHE A 203 -0.21 -6.45 14.38
C PHE A 203 -1.26 -6.07 15.43
N HIS A 204 -2.52 -6.06 15.00
CA HIS A 204 -3.64 -5.74 15.87
C HIS A 204 -3.93 -6.88 16.82
N ASP A 205 -4.13 -6.54 18.07
CA ASP A 205 -4.46 -7.46 19.16
C ASP A 205 -5.56 -6.89 20.06
N ALA A 206 -5.77 -7.47 21.23
CA ALA A 206 -6.81 -7.03 22.17
C ALA A 206 -6.63 -5.56 22.60
N ALA A 207 -5.41 -5.02 22.59
CA ALA A 207 -5.18 -3.62 22.93
C ALA A 207 -5.70 -2.65 21.85
N THR A 208 -5.86 -3.13 20.63
CA THR A 208 -6.42 -2.38 19.51
C THR A 208 -7.85 -2.78 19.15
N GLY A 209 -8.50 -3.62 19.99
CA GLY A 209 -9.86 -4.10 19.78
C GLY A 209 -9.97 -5.35 18.90
N TRP A 210 -8.87 -5.94 18.48
CA TRP A 210 -8.89 -7.20 17.73
C TRP A 210 -8.97 -8.40 18.68
N HIS A 211 -9.96 -9.25 18.49
CA HIS A 211 -10.23 -10.43 19.33
C HIS A 211 -10.22 -11.75 18.53
N GLY A 212 -9.52 -11.80 17.41
CA GLY A 212 -9.28 -13.03 16.64
C GLY A 212 -8.27 -13.96 17.31
N ALA A 213 -8.17 -15.19 16.83
CA ALA A 213 -7.29 -16.22 17.41
C ALA A 213 -5.77 -15.91 17.27
N ARG A 214 -5.42 -15.05 16.35
CA ARG A 214 -4.04 -14.56 16.09
C ARG A 214 -4.08 -13.07 15.88
N PRO A 215 -2.99 -12.33 16.11
CA PRO A 215 -2.92 -10.92 15.72
C PRO A 215 -3.26 -10.73 14.24
N LEU A 216 -4.05 -9.71 13.94
CA LEU A 216 -4.35 -9.32 12.56
C LEU A 216 -3.19 -8.50 12.02
N HIS A 217 -2.60 -8.98 10.94
CA HIS A 217 -1.53 -8.25 10.28
C HIS A 217 -2.12 -7.23 9.31
N GLU A 218 -1.79 -5.97 9.51
CA GLU A 218 -1.95 -4.89 8.57
C GLU A 218 -0.57 -4.45 8.09
N TYR A 219 -0.37 -4.41 6.76
CA TYR A 219 0.80 -3.83 6.15
C TYR A 219 0.40 -2.55 5.43
N ASN A 220 0.87 -1.42 5.97
CA ASN A 220 0.78 -0.15 5.31
C ASN A 220 1.90 -0.07 4.27
N VAL A 221 1.52 -0.06 3.02
CA VAL A 221 2.42 -0.17 1.86
C VAL A 221 3.03 1.20 1.55
N GLY A 222 4.31 1.22 1.28
CA GLY A 222 5.00 2.44 0.87
C GLY A 222 4.50 2.96 -0.48
N ALA A 223 4.59 4.28 -0.66
CA ALA A 223 4.08 4.97 -1.84
C ALA A 223 4.96 4.77 -3.08
N ALA A 224 4.33 4.48 -4.21
CA ALA A 224 5.00 4.43 -5.51
C ALA A 224 5.53 5.82 -5.94
N CYS A 225 4.81 6.90 -5.56
CA CYS A 225 5.28 8.26 -5.76
C CYS A 225 6.32 8.71 -4.73
N GLY A 226 6.54 7.92 -3.67
CA GLY A 226 7.40 8.29 -2.55
C GLY A 226 6.97 9.62 -1.91
N ALA A 227 7.85 10.62 -1.91
CA ALA A 227 7.54 11.98 -1.50
C ALA A 227 6.96 12.79 -2.68
N PHE A 228 5.84 12.34 -3.24
CA PHE A 228 5.07 13.06 -4.28
C PHE A 228 5.87 13.39 -5.55
N TRP A 229 6.70 12.48 -6.04
CA TRP A 229 7.58 12.71 -7.21
C TRP A 229 8.43 13.99 -7.05
N SER A 230 8.82 14.31 -5.82
CA SER A 230 9.67 15.45 -5.51
C SER A 230 11.10 15.03 -5.18
N GLY A 231 11.99 16.00 -5.10
CA GLY A 231 13.38 15.76 -4.73
C GLY A 231 14.35 16.11 -5.86
N VAL A 232 15.61 15.77 -5.65
CA VAL A 232 16.66 16.04 -6.63
C VAL A 232 16.52 15.08 -7.81
N LYS A 233 16.50 15.61 -9.01
CA LYS A 233 16.43 14.82 -10.22
C LYS A 233 17.78 14.17 -10.51
N ASP A 234 17.74 12.91 -10.92
CA ASP A 234 18.92 12.20 -11.42
C ASP A 234 19.31 12.61 -12.84
N ALA A 235 20.29 11.91 -13.41
CA ALA A 235 20.77 12.18 -14.78
C ALA A 235 19.68 11.93 -15.85
N GLU A 236 18.69 11.12 -15.54
CA GLU A 236 17.54 10.82 -16.43
C GLU A 236 16.36 11.77 -16.20
N GLY A 237 16.51 12.70 -15.26
CA GLY A 237 15.53 13.71 -14.93
C GLY A 237 14.37 13.20 -14.05
N ILE A 238 14.49 12.03 -13.42
CA ILE A 238 13.52 11.48 -12.51
C ILE A 238 13.84 11.91 -11.07
N PRO A 239 12.86 12.40 -10.28
CA PRO A 239 13.11 12.83 -8.91
C PRO A 239 13.49 11.68 -7.98
N ASP A 240 14.42 11.91 -7.05
CA ASP A 240 14.66 11.02 -5.91
C ASP A 240 13.53 11.22 -4.89
N ALA A 241 12.52 10.38 -4.99
CA ALA A 241 11.28 10.49 -4.23
C ALA A 241 11.31 9.65 -2.94
N THR A 242 12.39 9.75 -2.15
CA THR A 242 12.51 9.04 -0.86
C THR A 242 11.39 9.49 0.10
N MET A 243 10.70 8.51 0.71
CA MET A 243 9.62 8.74 1.67
C MET A 243 10.13 9.32 2.99
N ALA A 244 9.20 9.83 3.83
CA ALA A 244 9.53 10.45 5.12
C ALA A 244 10.21 9.50 6.11
N ASP A 245 9.95 8.19 6.00
CA ASP A 245 10.61 7.14 6.78
C ASP A 245 12.02 6.77 6.25
N GLY A 246 12.47 7.44 5.20
CA GLY A 246 13.75 7.18 4.55
C GLY A 246 13.76 5.98 3.61
N THR A 247 12.61 5.36 3.35
CA THR A 247 12.49 4.30 2.34
C THR A 247 12.40 4.93 0.95
N PRO A 248 13.17 4.45 -0.05
CA PRO A 248 12.96 4.88 -1.43
C PRO A 248 11.55 4.54 -1.92
N ASN A 249 11.01 5.33 -2.84
CA ASN A 249 9.77 4.97 -3.53
C ASN A 249 9.91 3.60 -4.23
N GLY A 250 8.78 2.95 -4.49
CA GLY A 250 8.81 1.60 -5.06
C GLY A 250 7.45 0.94 -5.08
N TYR A 251 7.46 -0.38 -4.97
CA TYR A 251 6.26 -1.20 -4.93
C TYR A 251 6.45 -2.41 -4.03
N ALA A 252 5.37 -3.01 -3.60
CA ALA A 252 5.41 -4.27 -2.87
C ALA A 252 5.00 -5.46 -3.75
N THR A 253 5.39 -6.65 -3.33
CA THR A 253 4.85 -7.92 -3.83
C THR A 253 4.24 -8.72 -2.71
N LEU A 254 3.16 -9.43 -3.02
CA LEU A 254 2.51 -10.41 -2.16
C LEU A 254 2.55 -11.77 -2.85
N ASP A 255 3.26 -12.73 -2.26
CA ASP A 255 3.26 -14.13 -2.65
C ASP A 255 2.32 -14.91 -1.73
N VAL A 256 1.32 -15.59 -2.28
CA VAL A 256 0.36 -16.38 -1.50
C VAL A 256 0.53 -17.86 -1.79
N SER A 257 0.87 -18.61 -0.75
CA SER A 257 1.01 -20.07 -0.80
C SER A 257 -0.23 -20.77 -0.24
N ALA A 258 -0.23 -22.10 -0.31
CA ALA A 258 -1.32 -22.92 0.22
C ALA A 258 -1.48 -22.75 1.74
N GLY A 259 -2.71 -22.87 2.24
CA GLY A 259 -3.03 -22.80 3.67
C GLY A 259 -2.92 -21.39 4.23
N GLY A 260 -3.23 -20.37 3.43
CA GLY A 260 -3.29 -18.97 3.83
C GLY A 260 -1.95 -18.35 4.21
N ARG A 261 -0.82 -19.02 3.87
CA ARG A 261 0.52 -18.46 4.09
C ARG A 261 0.86 -17.45 3.00
N TYR A 262 1.57 -16.40 3.38
CA TYR A 262 2.02 -15.38 2.46
C TYR A 262 3.40 -14.83 2.82
N ALA A 263 4.02 -14.19 1.86
CA ALA A 263 5.22 -13.39 2.03
C ALA A 263 5.01 -12.02 1.38
N LEU A 264 5.56 -10.99 2.00
CA LEU A 264 5.58 -9.63 1.48
C LEU A 264 7.02 -9.22 1.22
N ALA A 265 7.24 -8.48 0.15
CA ALA A 265 8.55 -7.88 -0.12
C ALA A 265 8.37 -6.46 -0.66
N TRP A 266 9.28 -5.57 -0.29
CA TRP A 266 9.39 -4.24 -0.86
C TRP A 266 10.47 -4.21 -1.93
N HIS A 267 10.19 -3.53 -3.02
CA HIS A 267 11.10 -3.36 -4.15
C HIS A 267 11.32 -1.85 -4.38
N PRO A 268 12.44 -1.29 -3.90
CA PRO A 268 12.79 0.08 -4.21
C PRO A 268 12.88 0.29 -5.72
N ALA A 269 12.27 1.34 -6.22
CA ALA A 269 12.28 1.66 -7.65
C ALA A 269 13.69 1.90 -8.16
N ARG A 270 14.52 2.54 -7.35
CA ARG A 270 15.92 2.81 -7.66
C ARG A 270 16.82 2.49 -6.51
N LEU A 271 17.84 1.72 -6.84
CA LEU A 271 18.99 1.54 -5.97
C LEU A 271 20.13 2.39 -6.54
N ARG A 272 20.81 3.13 -5.69
CA ARG A 272 22.07 3.76 -6.04
C ARG A 272 23.09 2.65 -6.21
N GLY A 273 23.18 2.08 -7.43
CA GLY A 273 23.95 0.87 -7.72
C GLY A 273 25.45 0.96 -7.47
N ASP A 274 25.97 2.16 -7.28
CA ASP A 274 27.36 2.49 -6.94
C ASP A 274 27.55 2.82 -5.43
N ASP A 275 26.46 2.88 -4.63
CA ASP A 275 26.53 3.14 -3.19
C ASP A 275 26.36 1.84 -2.39
N PRO A 276 27.45 1.29 -1.81
CA PRO A 276 27.38 0.07 -1.03
C PRO A 276 26.56 0.21 0.26
N ALA A 277 26.23 1.45 0.67
CA ALA A 277 25.36 1.73 1.78
C ALA A 277 23.88 1.62 1.44
N SER A 278 23.50 1.43 0.17
CA SER A 278 22.13 1.29 -0.30
C SER A 278 21.93 -0.06 -0.97
N THR A 279 21.02 -0.86 -0.41
CA THR A 279 20.67 -2.19 -0.94
C THR A 279 19.14 -2.29 -1.15
N ALA A 280 18.68 -3.38 -1.73
CA ALA A 280 17.25 -3.64 -1.90
C ALA A 280 16.49 -3.80 -0.58
N VAL A 281 17.18 -4.02 0.53
CA VAL A 281 16.56 -4.33 1.83
C VAL A 281 16.83 -3.26 2.90
N MET A 282 17.85 -2.42 2.70
CA MET A 282 18.16 -1.37 3.68
C MET A 282 19.06 -0.28 3.10
N ALA A 283 19.02 0.88 3.74
CA ALA A 283 19.96 1.97 3.54
C ALA A 283 20.76 2.23 4.84
N LEU A 284 22.07 2.43 4.70
CA LEU A 284 22.95 2.81 5.79
C LEU A 284 23.26 4.30 5.71
N HIS A 285 23.18 4.97 6.85
CA HIS A 285 23.66 6.31 7.02
C HIS A 285 24.81 6.33 8.03
N ALA A 286 25.98 6.72 7.59
CA ALA A 286 27.15 6.93 8.41
C ALA A 286 27.78 8.30 8.12
N PRO A 287 28.29 9.01 9.11
CA PRO A 287 29.02 10.25 8.86
C PRO A 287 30.26 9.96 8.04
N LYS A 288 30.41 10.64 6.89
CA LYS A 288 31.61 10.49 6.03
C LYS A 288 32.89 11.09 6.64
N VAL A 289 32.71 12.02 7.57
CA VAL A 289 33.83 12.70 8.27
C VAL A 289 33.45 12.92 9.73
N LEU A 290 34.27 12.45 10.64
CA LEU A 290 34.21 12.77 12.06
C LEU A 290 35.31 13.78 12.38
N ARG A 291 34.96 14.93 12.96
CA ARG A 291 35.93 15.85 13.50
C ARG A 291 36.29 15.44 14.94
N GLU A 292 37.55 15.49 15.31
CA GLU A 292 37.99 15.29 16.68
C GLU A 292 37.25 16.27 17.61
N GLY A 293 36.66 15.77 18.68
CA GLY A 293 35.80 16.54 19.57
C GLY A 293 34.39 16.82 19.05
N ALA A 294 33.98 16.24 17.93
CA ALA A 294 32.63 16.36 17.46
C ALA A 294 31.64 15.65 18.41
N TYR A 295 30.44 16.18 18.44
CA TYR A 295 29.38 15.89 19.39
C TYR A 295 29.05 14.38 19.47
N PRO A 296 28.75 13.84 20.69
CA PRO A 296 28.47 12.41 20.90
C PRO A 296 27.16 11.89 20.28
N GLY A 297 26.43 12.70 19.51
CA GLY A 297 25.20 12.31 18.82
C GLY A 297 25.39 11.70 17.43
N TRP A 298 26.60 11.41 17.03
CA TRP A 298 26.89 10.84 15.71
C TRP A 298 26.79 9.32 15.78
N GLY A 299 25.87 8.75 15.02
CA GLY A 299 25.65 7.32 14.94
C GLY A 299 25.70 6.79 13.52
N VAL A 300 25.85 5.49 13.40
CA VAL A 300 25.53 4.75 12.18
C VAL A 300 24.09 4.31 12.30
N TYR A 301 23.31 4.60 11.30
CA TYR A 301 21.89 4.26 11.25
C TYR A 301 21.63 3.32 10.09
N ALA A 302 20.90 2.24 10.34
CA ALA A 302 20.39 1.35 9.31
C ALA A 302 18.87 1.56 9.21
N ASN A 303 18.39 2.01 8.05
CA ASN A 303 16.97 1.97 7.72
C ASN A 303 16.70 0.64 7.03
N VAL A 304 16.02 -0.28 7.72
CA VAL A 304 15.69 -1.61 7.22
C VAL A 304 14.28 -1.55 6.66
N PHE A 305 14.15 -1.59 5.34
CA PHE A 305 12.87 -1.62 4.65
C PHE A 305 12.11 -2.88 5.05
N MET A 306 10.82 -2.85 5.29
CA MET A 306 10.05 -3.97 5.82
C MET A 306 10.50 -4.46 7.22
N GLY A 307 11.25 -3.65 7.98
CA GLY A 307 11.64 -3.98 9.35
C GLY A 307 10.42 -4.03 10.28
N HIS A 308 10.41 -4.98 11.21
CA HIS A 308 9.40 -5.10 12.28
C HIS A 308 10.09 -5.41 13.61
N GLY A 309 9.35 -5.39 14.72
CA GLY A 309 9.91 -5.48 16.07
C GLY A 309 10.79 -6.72 16.34
N ASP A 310 10.57 -7.81 15.60
CA ASP A 310 11.37 -9.04 15.70
C ASP A 310 12.54 -9.09 14.70
N ALA A 311 12.73 -8.06 13.89
CA ALA A 311 13.82 -8.01 12.91
C ALA A 311 15.17 -7.94 13.64
N ARG A 312 16.11 -8.82 13.25
CA ARG A 312 17.48 -8.84 13.79
C ARG A 312 18.41 -8.09 12.84
N VAL A 313 19.05 -7.05 13.36
CA VAL A 313 20.08 -6.30 12.66
C VAL A 313 21.44 -6.65 13.26
N GLU A 314 22.38 -7.07 12.42
CA GLU A 314 23.75 -7.37 12.82
C GLU A 314 24.69 -6.35 12.15
N PHE A 315 25.67 -5.87 12.87
CA PHE A 315 26.72 -5.04 12.32
C PHE A 315 28.11 -5.65 12.60
N ARG A 316 29.00 -5.37 11.68
CA ARG A 316 30.41 -5.75 11.81
C ARG A 316 31.26 -4.49 11.64
N VAL A 317 32.20 -4.33 12.54
CA VAL A 317 33.23 -3.31 12.42
C VAL A 317 34.50 -4.02 11.95
N ASP A 318 35.03 -3.62 10.81
CA ASP A 318 36.31 -4.13 10.32
C ASP A 318 37.43 -3.61 11.22
N GLY A 319 38.15 -4.56 11.84
CA GLY A 319 39.33 -4.38 12.65
C GLY A 319 40.41 -5.33 12.21
#